data_2304e9cfe0dbe376dbe0a492afbaeb8b
#
_entry.id   2304e9cfe0dbe376dbe0a492afbaeb8b
#
_cell.length_a   1.000
_cell.length_b   1.000
_cell.length_c   1.000
_cell.angle_alpha   90.00
_cell.angle_beta   90.00
_cell.angle_gamma   90.00
#
_symmetry.space_group_name_H-M   'P 1'
#
loop_
_entity.id
_entity.type
_entity.pdbx_description
1 polymer ?
#
loop_
_entity_poly.entity_id
_entity_poly.type
_entity_poly.pdbx_seq_one_letter_code
_entity_poly.pdbx_strand_id
1 'polypeptide(L)'
;MPLYLAGFDIDELLNGARKISTSFFEQYELFTHLIKKARTYYEYKDVYNINAVFSYSQLLEGFNKWYIQLWGESLGKIDANNTNQGLTPIGLLGPVDQHSFLQLIVEGKRDKTVTFIKIKDFKDDTKIAPISLSGLEELDYINNLDFKELINLQADATIASVKEYK
;
A
#
# COMPACT_ATOMS: atom_id res chain seq x y z
N MET A 1 13.17 23.31 -0.02
CA MET A 1 12.64 24.61 -0.49
C MET A 1 11.31 24.45 -1.25
N PRO A 2 11.13 23.65 -2.35
CA PRO A 2 9.86 23.62 -3.08
C PRO A 2 8.64 23.25 -2.21
N LEU A 3 8.74 22.21 -1.38
CA LEU A 3 7.65 21.78 -0.48
C LEU A 3 7.23 22.88 0.52
N TYR A 4 8.19 23.59 1.09
CA TYR A 4 7.92 24.72 1.98
C TYR A 4 7.13 25.83 1.26
N LEU A 5 7.56 26.16 0.03
CA LEU A 5 6.85 27.17 -0.80
C LEU A 5 5.45 26.71 -1.22
N ALA A 6 5.22 25.39 -1.26
CA ALA A 6 3.90 24.81 -1.50
C ALA A 6 3.03 24.72 -0.23
N GLY A 7 3.51 25.23 0.92
CA GLY A 7 2.76 25.27 2.17
C GLY A 7 2.80 23.99 3.01
N PHE A 8 3.71 23.06 2.70
CA PHE A 8 3.88 21.85 3.51
C PHE A 8 4.66 22.13 4.79
N ASP A 9 4.28 21.50 5.88
CA ASP A 9 5.02 21.50 7.13
C ASP A 9 6.25 20.59 7.02
N ILE A 10 7.40 21.23 6.80
CA ILE A 10 8.67 20.55 6.63
C ILE A 10 9.19 19.96 7.94
N ASP A 11 8.91 20.59 9.05
CA ASP A 11 9.34 20.10 10.37
C ASP A 11 8.60 18.81 10.73
N GLU A 12 7.30 18.73 10.47
CA GLU A 12 6.51 17.50 10.63
C GLU A 12 7.01 16.37 9.72
N LEU A 13 7.30 16.67 8.46
CA LEU A 13 7.87 15.70 7.50
C LEU A 13 9.20 15.14 8.01
N LEU A 14 10.13 16.01 8.44
CA LEU A 14 11.43 15.62 8.96
C LEU A 14 11.32 14.88 10.31
N ASN A 15 10.37 15.24 11.15
CA ASN A 15 10.10 14.53 12.40
C ASN A 15 9.60 13.10 12.14
N GLY A 16 8.77 12.88 11.14
CA GLY A 16 8.37 11.55 10.69
C GLY A 16 9.58 10.70 10.28
N ALA A 17 10.48 11.25 9.46
CA ALA A 17 11.72 10.59 9.04
C ALA A 17 12.64 10.28 10.24
N ARG A 18 12.82 11.23 11.17
CA ARG A 18 13.62 11.01 12.40
C ARG A 18 13.08 9.88 13.26
N LYS A 19 11.76 9.78 13.43
CA LYS A 19 11.14 8.69 14.23
C LYS A 19 11.53 7.33 13.71
N ILE A 20 11.50 7.13 12.39
CA ILE A 20 11.90 5.87 11.76
C ILE A 20 13.41 5.63 11.93
N SER A 21 14.23 6.64 11.63
CA SER A 21 15.70 6.56 11.77
C SER A 21 16.11 6.23 13.20
N THR A 22 15.59 6.96 14.19
CA THR A 22 15.87 6.71 15.60
C THR A 22 15.40 5.32 16.02
N SER A 23 14.17 4.92 15.65
CA SER A 23 13.64 3.60 15.98
C SER A 23 14.50 2.48 15.41
N PHE A 24 15.07 2.66 14.22
CA PHE A 24 15.94 1.68 13.59
C PHE A 24 17.31 1.60 14.29
N PHE A 25 18.01 2.73 14.43
CA PHE A 25 19.39 2.72 14.98
C PHE A 25 19.47 2.47 16.48
N GLU A 26 18.45 2.89 17.23
CA GLU A 26 18.37 2.64 18.67
C GLU A 26 17.58 1.38 19.03
N GLN A 27 17.13 0.61 18.03
CA GLN A 27 16.41 -0.66 18.16
C GLN A 27 15.13 -0.58 18.99
N TYR A 28 14.36 0.51 18.80
CA TYR A 28 13.06 0.71 19.44
C TYR A 28 11.94 -0.09 18.74
N GLU A 29 10.70 0.22 19.07
CA GLU A 29 9.47 -0.50 18.68
C GLU A 29 9.41 -0.90 17.20
N LEU A 30 9.74 0.01 16.28
CA LEU A 30 9.64 -0.26 14.83
C LEU A 30 10.80 -1.12 14.30
N PHE A 31 11.92 -1.23 15.00
CA PHE A 31 13.09 -1.99 14.55
C PHE A 31 12.72 -3.44 14.20
N THR A 32 12.04 -4.12 15.10
CA THR A 32 11.64 -5.53 14.91
C THR A 32 10.77 -5.71 13.68
N HIS A 33 9.83 -4.78 13.43
CA HIS A 33 8.96 -4.82 12.26
C HIS A 33 9.75 -4.58 10.96
N LEU A 34 10.65 -3.61 10.95
CA LEU A 34 11.49 -3.29 9.79
C LEU A 34 12.41 -4.46 9.44
N ILE A 35 13.10 -5.03 10.43
CA ILE A 35 14.00 -6.19 10.23
C ILE A 35 13.22 -7.42 9.79
N LYS A 36 12.07 -7.70 10.40
CA LYS A 36 11.23 -8.84 10.02
C LYS A 36 10.79 -8.72 8.56
N LYS A 37 10.33 -7.54 8.13
CA LYS A 37 9.92 -7.30 6.75
C LYS A 37 11.08 -7.47 5.77
N ALA A 38 12.23 -6.84 6.06
CA ALA A 38 13.43 -6.94 5.23
C ALA A 38 13.92 -8.39 5.11
N ARG A 39 13.97 -9.13 6.23
CA ARG A 39 14.33 -10.54 6.27
C ARG A 39 13.37 -11.39 5.44
N THR A 40 12.07 -11.20 5.57
CA THR A 40 11.06 -11.92 4.78
C THR A 40 11.29 -11.71 3.28
N TYR A 41 11.53 -10.49 2.84
CA TYR A 41 11.82 -10.23 1.43
C TYR A 41 13.11 -10.88 0.96
N TYR A 42 14.15 -10.88 1.78
CA TYR A 42 15.44 -11.48 1.44
C TYR A 42 15.38 -13.02 1.42
N GLU A 43 14.77 -13.64 2.42
CA GLU A 43 14.68 -15.10 2.55
C GLU A 43 13.81 -15.73 1.45
N TYR A 44 12.78 -15.03 0.99
CA TYR A 44 11.84 -15.55 -0.01
C TYR A 44 11.97 -14.92 -1.39
N LYS A 45 13.03 -14.17 -1.66
CA LYS A 45 13.23 -13.42 -2.91
C LYS A 45 13.17 -14.27 -4.19
N ASP A 46 13.59 -15.52 -4.12
CA ASP A 46 13.62 -16.44 -5.25
C ASP A 46 12.25 -17.05 -5.55
N VAL A 47 11.34 -17.01 -4.57
CA VAL A 47 9.95 -17.46 -4.71
C VAL A 47 9.03 -16.29 -4.95
N TYR A 48 9.09 -15.28 -4.09
CA TYR A 48 8.27 -14.06 -4.15
C TYR A 48 9.10 -12.91 -4.70
N ASN A 49 9.30 -12.90 -6.01
CA ASN A 49 10.16 -11.92 -6.68
C ASN A 49 9.43 -10.64 -7.13
N ILE A 50 8.13 -10.55 -6.87
CA ILE A 50 7.31 -9.37 -7.11
C ILE A 50 6.84 -8.80 -5.77
N ASN A 51 7.03 -7.49 -5.58
CA ASN A 51 6.60 -6.78 -4.39
C ASN A 51 5.53 -5.74 -4.77
N ALA A 52 4.27 -6.06 -4.50
CA ALA A 52 3.13 -5.20 -4.77
C ALA A 52 2.76 -4.36 -3.55
N VAL A 53 2.56 -3.05 -3.77
CA VAL A 53 1.95 -2.14 -2.80
C VAL A 53 0.56 -1.79 -3.31
N PHE A 54 -0.46 -2.10 -2.53
CA PHE A 54 -1.86 -1.88 -2.88
C PHE A 54 -2.44 -0.80 -1.96
N SER A 55 -2.56 0.40 -2.48
CA SER A 55 -2.94 1.61 -1.74
C SER A 55 -4.41 1.95 -1.96
N TYR A 56 -5.18 2.05 -0.88
CA TYR A 56 -6.62 2.37 -0.94
C TYR A 56 -6.88 3.86 -0.77
N SER A 57 -6.30 4.65 -1.64
CA SER A 57 -6.58 6.07 -1.83
C SER A 57 -5.92 6.60 -3.10
N GLN A 58 -6.63 7.38 -3.89
CA GLN A 58 -6.07 8.11 -5.04
C GLN A 58 -4.97 9.10 -4.62
N LEU A 59 -5.03 9.62 -3.41
CA LEU A 59 -3.98 10.50 -2.85
C LEU A 59 -2.61 9.82 -2.75
N LEU A 60 -2.58 8.48 -2.74
CA LEU A 60 -1.35 7.69 -2.68
C LEU A 60 -0.79 7.29 -4.04
N GLU A 61 -1.39 7.73 -5.16
CA GLU A 61 -0.85 7.43 -6.50
C GLU A 61 0.59 7.92 -6.67
N GLY A 62 0.87 9.16 -6.25
CA GLY A 62 2.23 9.71 -6.26
C GLY A 62 3.18 8.94 -5.36
N PHE A 63 2.70 8.47 -4.19
CA PHE A 63 3.48 7.61 -3.30
C PHE A 63 3.82 6.27 -3.97
N ASN A 64 2.89 5.63 -4.64
CA ASN A 64 3.14 4.37 -5.36
C ASN A 64 4.22 4.55 -6.46
N LYS A 65 4.14 5.64 -7.23
CA LYS A 65 5.15 5.95 -8.26
C LYS A 65 6.53 6.20 -7.65
N TRP A 66 6.59 6.99 -6.57
CA TRP A 66 7.83 7.22 -5.83
C TRP A 66 8.40 5.93 -5.23
N TYR A 67 7.54 5.07 -4.67
CA TYR A 67 7.95 3.77 -4.12
C TYR A 67 8.59 2.88 -5.18
N ILE A 68 7.99 2.78 -6.38
CA ILE A 68 8.53 2.01 -7.51
C ILE A 68 9.92 2.51 -7.88
N GLN A 69 10.09 3.83 -8.04
CA GLN A 69 11.37 4.44 -8.37
C GLN A 69 12.41 4.18 -7.27
N LEU A 70 12.08 4.49 -6.03
CA LEU A 70 12.99 4.31 -4.89
C LEU A 70 13.46 2.87 -4.75
N TRP A 71 12.52 1.93 -4.85
CA TRP A 71 12.81 0.50 -4.75
C TRP A 71 13.70 0.02 -5.90
N GLY A 72 13.33 0.33 -7.13
CA GLY A 72 14.04 -0.08 -8.33
C GLY A 72 15.48 0.45 -8.36
N GLU A 73 15.66 1.75 -8.12
CA GLU A 73 16.97 2.38 -8.13
C GLU A 73 17.86 1.98 -6.94
N SER A 74 17.27 1.73 -5.76
CA SER A 74 18.04 1.41 -4.56
C SER A 74 18.44 -0.07 -4.49
N LEU A 75 17.57 -0.99 -4.90
CA LEU A 75 17.73 -2.43 -4.72
C LEU A 75 18.09 -3.19 -6.00
N GLY A 76 17.86 -2.60 -7.18
CA GLY A 76 18.30 -3.16 -8.46
C GLY A 76 19.81 -3.07 -8.61
N LYS A 77 20.55 -3.98 -7.98
CA LYS A 77 22.02 -4.00 -7.90
C LYS A 77 22.58 -5.38 -8.20
N ILE A 78 23.88 -5.41 -8.47
CA ILE A 78 24.66 -6.65 -8.53
C ILE A 78 25.38 -6.79 -7.19
N ASP A 79 25.26 -7.94 -6.55
CA ASP A 79 25.93 -8.23 -5.28
C ASP A 79 27.42 -8.64 -5.46
N ALA A 80 28.10 -8.90 -4.34
CA ALA A 80 29.52 -9.28 -4.35
C ALA A 80 29.79 -10.63 -5.04
N ASN A 81 28.75 -11.46 -5.25
CA ASN A 81 28.83 -12.74 -5.95
C ASN A 81 28.47 -12.63 -7.44
N ASN A 82 28.38 -11.40 -7.97
CA ASN A 82 27.97 -11.09 -9.34
C ASN A 82 26.54 -11.57 -9.67
N THR A 83 25.65 -11.59 -8.67
CA THR A 83 24.25 -11.97 -8.82
C THR A 83 23.36 -10.74 -8.83
N ASN A 84 22.44 -10.67 -9.79
CA ASN A 84 21.44 -9.60 -9.86
C ASN A 84 20.47 -9.67 -8.68
N GLN A 85 20.24 -8.55 -8.00
CA GLN A 85 19.36 -8.41 -6.86
C GLN A 85 18.21 -7.43 -7.18
N GLY A 86 17.18 -7.48 -6.36
CA GLY A 86 16.01 -6.63 -6.43
C GLY A 86 14.74 -7.41 -6.79
N LEU A 87 13.67 -7.09 -6.06
CA LEU A 87 12.33 -7.59 -6.38
C LEU A 87 11.66 -6.58 -7.33
N THR A 88 10.78 -7.05 -8.21
CA THR A 88 10.01 -6.16 -9.09
C THR A 88 8.95 -5.39 -8.29
N PRO A 89 9.03 -4.07 -8.18
CA PRO A 89 8.02 -3.29 -7.47
C PRO A 89 6.79 -3.04 -8.36
N ILE A 90 5.60 -3.16 -7.79
CA ILE A 90 4.33 -2.81 -8.44
C ILE A 90 3.53 -1.92 -7.50
N GLY A 91 3.02 -0.80 -8.00
CA GLY A 91 2.08 0.07 -7.30
C GLY A 91 0.67 -0.11 -7.85
N LEU A 92 -0.27 -0.41 -6.98
CA LEU A 92 -1.68 -0.63 -7.29
C LEU A 92 -2.56 0.33 -6.51
N LEU A 93 -3.67 0.73 -7.10
CA LEU A 93 -4.69 1.59 -6.47
C LEU A 93 -5.99 0.80 -6.28
N GLY A 94 -6.42 0.63 -5.04
CA GLY A 94 -7.74 0.15 -4.72
C GLY A 94 -8.80 1.28 -4.73
N PRO A 95 -10.02 0.98 -5.16
CA PRO A 95 -10.49 -0.34 -5.65
C PRO A 95 -10.20 -0.61 -7.15
N VAL A 96 -9.65 0.36 -7.91
CA VAL A 96 -9.50 0.27 -9.38
C VAL A 96 -8.77 -1.01 -9.79
N ASP A 97 -7.62 -1.28 -9.19
CA ASP A 97 -6.78 -2.44 -9.53
C ASP A 97 -7.28 -3.78 -8.95
N GLN A 98 -8.37 -3.77 -8.18
CA GLN A 98 -9.11 -5.01 -7.91
C GLN A 98 -9.66 -5.62 -9.21
N HIS A 99 -10.05 -4.77 -10.16
CA HIS A 99 -10.60 -5.20 -11.45
C HIS A 99 -9.53 -5.47 -12.52
N SER A 100 -8.26 -5.26 -12.22
CA SER A 100 -7.16 -5.48 -13.15
C SER A 100 -6.17 -6.54 -12.65
N PHE A 101 -5.75 -6.48 -11.40
CA PHE A 101 -4.62 -7.24 -10.89
C PHE A 101 -4.97 -8.27 -9.81
N LEU A 102 -6.12 -8.13 -9.13
CA LEU A 102 -6.49 -9.00 -8.01
C LEU A 102 -6.59 -10.47 -8.41
N GLN A 103 -7.14 -10.76 -9.60
CA GLN A 103 -7.24 -12.12 -10.13
C GLN A 103 -5.86 -12.79 -10.21
N LEU A 104 -4.84 -12.04 -10.67
CA LEU A 104 -3.47 -12.53 -10.75
C LEU A 104 -2.83 -12.76 -9.37
N ILE A 105 -3.26 -12.00 -8.35
CA ILE A 105 -2.82 -12.24 -6.96
C ILE A 105 -3.45 -13.52 -6.42
N VAL A 106 -4.74 -13.72 -6.66
CA VAL A 106 -5.54 -14.80 -6.05
C VAL A 106 -5.28 -16.15 -6.74
N GLU A 107 -5.39 -16.23 -8.06
CA GLU A 107 -5.32 -17.49 -8.82
C GLU A 107 -4.05 -17.62 -9.68
N GLY A 108 -3.30 -16.54 -9.87
CA GLY A 108 -2.07 -16.56 -10.64
C GLY A 108 -0.90 -17.23 -9.92
N LYS A 109 0.29 -17.13 -10.54
CA LYS A 109 1.52 -17.66 -9.94
C LYS A 109 1.77 -17.04 -8.55
N ARG A 110 2.14 -17.88 -7.58
CA ARG A 110 2.45 -17.50 -6.20
C ARG A 110 3.87 -16.92 -6.08
N ASP A 111 4.11 -15.80 -6.73
CA ASP A 111 5.41 -15.14 -6.83
C ASP A 111 5.38 -13.69 -6.27
N LYS A 112 4.31 -13.34 -5.57
CA LYS A 112 4.07 -11.95 -5.11
C LYS A 112 3.95 -11.85 -3.61
N THR A 113 4.55 -10.80 -3.05
CA THR A 113 4.16 -10.27 -1.74
C THR A 113 3.24 -9.07 -1.95
N VAL A 114 2.23 -8.90 -1.10
CA VAL A 114 1.30 -7.77 -1.19
C VAL A 114 1.30 -6.99 0.13
N THR A 115 1.59 -5.70 0.05
CA THR A 115 1.46 -4.77 1.17
C THR A 115 0.26 -3.87 0.94
N PHE A 116 -0.76 -4.00 1.80
CA PHE A 116 -1.93 -3.12 1.75
C PHE A 116 -1.69 -1.84 2.55
N ILE A 117 -2.02 -0.68 1.96
CA ILE A 117 -1.97 0.62 2.62
C ILE A 117 -3.38 1.19 2.69
N LYS A 118 -3.85 1.46 3.91
CA LYS A 118 -5.14 2.08 4.20
C LYS A 118 -4.92 3.46 4.83
N ILE A 119 -5.82 4.39 4.57
CA ILE A 119 -5.85 5.68 5.27
C ILE A 119 -6.85 5.56 6.43
N LYS A 120 -6.36 5.80 7.64
CA LYS A 120 -7.18 5.76 8.84
C LYS A 120 -8.16 6.92 8.92
N ASP A 121 -7.73 8.09 8.51
CA ASP A 121 -8.52 9.33 8.58
C ASP A 121 -8.25 10.17 7.33
N PHE A 122 -9.24 10.24 6.45
CA PHE A 122 -9.16 10.99 5.19
C PHE A 122 -9.35 12.49 5.38
N LYS A 123 -9.72 12.95 6.59
CA LYS A 123 -10.12 14.34 6.86
C LYS A 123 -11.26 14.83 5.94
N ASP A 124 -12.14 13.92 5.58
CA ASP A 124 -13.27 14.14 4.69
C ASP A 124 -14.50 13.42 5.26
N ASP A 125 -15.61 14.13 5.34
CA ASP A 125 -16.88 13.63 5.85
C ASP A 125 -17.95 13.48 4.75
N THR A 126 -17.51 13.36 3.49
CA THR A 126 -18.40 13.14 2.33
C THR A 126 -19.11 11.80 2.48
N LYS A 127 -20.43 11.84 2.26
CA LYS A 127 -21.31 10.67 2.35
C LYS A 127 -21.97 10.37 1.02
N ILE A 128 -22.35 9.12 0.83
CA ILE A 128 -23.20 8.70 -0.25
C ILE A 128 -24.57 9.37 -0.11
N ALA A 129 -25.04 10.03 -1.16
CA ALA A 129 -26.35 10.66 -1.15
C ALA A 129 -27.47 9.63 -0.90
N PRO A 130 -28.51 9.98 -0.13
CA PRO A 130 -29.65 9.08 0.12
C PRO A 130 -30.57 9.06 -1.12
N ILE A 131 -30.18 8.26 -2.10
CA ILE A 131 -30.91 8.08 -3.36
C ILE A 131 -31.39 6.64 -3.43
N SER A 132 -32.70 6.46 -3.68
CA SER A 132 -33.29 5.16 -4.03
C SER A 132 -33.60 5.13 -5.52
N LEU A 133 -33.12 4.12 -6.22
CA LEU A 133 -33.32 3.96 -7.65
C LEU A 133 -34.29 2.81 -7.91
N SER A 134 -35.32 3.06 -8.70
CA SER A 134 -36.33 2.02 -9.04
C SER A 134 -35.65 0.81 -9.69
N GLY A 135 -35.88 -0.38 -9.11
CA GLY A 135 -35.26 -1.64 -9.51
C GLY A 135 -33.86 -1.90 -8.95
N LEU A 136 -33.32 -1.00 -8.11
CA LEU A 136 -32.05 -1.13 -7.41
C LEU A 136 -32.16 -0.81 -5.92
N GLU A 137 -33.36 -0.93 -5.35
CA GLU A 137 -33.66 -0.62 -3.94
C GLU A 137 -32.79 -1.45 -2.97
N GLU A 138 -32.34 -2.61 -3.42
CA GLU A 138 -31.43 -3.46 -2.65
C GLU A 138 -30.09 -2.77 -2.31
N LEU A 139 -29.73 -1.72 -3.04
CA LEU A 139 -28.52 -0.92 -2.80
C LEU A 139 -28.73 0.20 -1.77
N ASP A 140 -29.95 0.45 -1.31
CA ASP A 140 -30.26 1.55 -0.40
C ASP A 140 -29.52 1.44 0.95
N TYR A 141 -29.00 0.27 1.29
CA TYR A 141 -28.18 0.07 2.49
C TYR A 141 -26.88 0.88 2.50
N ILE A 142 -26.39 1.32 1.32
CA ILE A 142 -25.18 2.16 1.26
C ILE A 142 -25.49 3.65 1.47
N ASN A 143 -26.76 4.05 1.48
CA ASN A 143 -27.16 5.44 1.67
C ASN A 143 -26.66 6.01 3.00
N ASN A 144 -26.13 7.23 2.96
CA ASN A 144 -25.49 7.93 4.08
C ASN A 144 -24.21 7.28 4.61
N LEU A 145 -23.67 6.22 3.97
CA LEU A 145 -22.40 5.64 4.32
C LEU A 145 -21.28 6.65 3.99
N ASP A 146 -20.31 6.79 4.87
CA ASP A 146 -19.12 7.60 4.62
C ASP A 146 -18.26 6.98 3.51
N PHE A 147 -17.80 7.77 2.54
CA PHE A 147 -16.89 7.28 1.49
C PHE A 147 -15.61 6.69 2.07
N LYS A 148 -15.07 7.28 3.15
CA LYS A 148 -13.89 6.74 3.88
C LYS A 148 -14.15 5.34 4.45
N GLU A 149 -15.35 5.09 4.95
CA GLU A 149 -15.75 3.79 5.45
C GLU A 149 -15.88 2.79 4.30
N LEU A 150 -16.56 3.16 3.22
CA LEU A 150 -16.71 2.33 2.02
C LEU A 150 -15.34 1.87 1.47
N ILE A 151 -14.40 2.78 1.27
CA ILE A 151 -13.05 2.47 0.76
C ILE A 151 -12.31 1.52 1.71
N ASN A 152 -12.40 1.75 3.01
CA ASN A 152 -11.75 0.89 3.98
C ASN A 152 -12.40 -0.50 4.09
N LEU A 153 -13.73 -0.60 3.96
CA LEU A 153 -14.44 -1.88 3.88
C LEU A 153 -14.03 -2.68 2.64
N GLN A 154 -13.90 -2.03 1.49
CA GLN A 154 -13.40 -2.66 0.25
C GLN A 154 -11.96 -3.19 0.43
N ALA A 155 -11.10 -2.42 1.10
CA ALA A 155 -9.74 -2.86 1.44
C ALA A 155 -9.77 -4.11 2.34
N ASP A 156 -10.59 -4.10 3.39
CA ASP A 156 -10.70 -5.21 4.34
C ASP A 156 -11.26 -6.48 3.67
N ALA A 157 -12.27 -6.35 2.82
CA ALA A 157 -12.79 -7.46 2.04
C ALA A 157 -11.74 -8.07 1.10
N THR A 158 -10.96 -7.24 0.43
CA THR A 158 -9.87 -7.70 -0.44
C THR A 158 -8.76 -8.40 0.36
N ILE A 159 -8.37 -7.84 1.51
CA ILE A 159 -7.38 -8.47 2.42
C ILE A 159 -7.87 -9.83 2.91
N ALA A 160 -9.15 -9.93 3.28
CA ALA A 160 -9.76 -11.19 3.71
C ALA A 160 -9.73 -12.23 2.58
N SER A 161 -10.20 -11.85 1.40
CA SER A 161 -10.18 -12.71 0.21
C SER A 161 -8.77 -13.23 -0.11
N VAL A 162 -7.76 -12.34 -0.18
CA VAL A 162 -6.37 -12.76 -0.45
C VAL A 162 -5.83 -13.71 0.62
N LYS A 163 -6.27 -13.61 1.88
CA LYS A 163 -5.87 -14.52 2.96
C LYS A 163 -6.46 -15.91 2.85
N GLU A 164 -7.68 -16.05 2.33
CA GLU A 164 -8.35 -17.35 2.16
C GLU A 164 -7.69 -18.22 1.10
N TYR A 165 -7.09 -17.62 0.09
CA TYR A 165 -6.43 -18.30 -1.04
C TYR A 165 -4.93 -18.61 -0.80
N LYS A 166 -4.49 -18.76 0.44
CA LYS A 166 -3.10 -19.09 0.81
C LYS A 166 -2.74 -20.55 0.52
#